data_1802307fbfdb2af6b644fdc2c52a9bf2
#
_entry.id   1802307fbfdb2af6b644fdc2c52a9bf2
#
_cell.length_a   1.000
_cell.length_b   1.000
_cell.length_c   1.000
_cell.angle_alpha   90.00
_cell.angle_beta   90.00
_cell.angle_gamma   90.00
#
_symmetry.space_group_name_H-M   'P 1'
#
loop_
_entity.id
_entity.type
_entity.pdbx_description
1 polymer ?
#
loop_
_entity_poly.entity_id
_entity_poly.type
_entity_poly.pdbx_seq_one_letter_code
_entity_poly.pdbx_strand_id
1 'polypeptide(L)'
;DLSIAGYKIPVGWLQFANPVIVVLFAPIFAGIWAQLARKNLDPSLPIKFAIGLLFMALSFLVMIVAVNIAIEASPVGMQWLLLTYLFQTWGELALSPIGLSAFSRYGPKRYMGQMFGLWFLASAIGGVLAGLLGGEALDGGLETISPVFEFMIQYYLVIAVALIALSFVIKTAKD
;
A
#
# COMPACT_ATOMS: atom_id res chain seq x y z
N ASP A 1 18.13 -14.12 -3.89
CA ASP A 1 18.47 -14.86 -5.11
C ASP A 1 17.41 -14.61 -6.19
N LEU A 2 17.83 -14.07 -7.33
CA LEU A 2 16.97 -13.76 -8.48
C LEU A 2 17.06 -14.86 -9.55
N SER A 3 17.52 -16.06 -9.18
CA SER A 3 17.66 -17.18 -10.12
C SER A 3 16.46 -18.13 -10.05
N ILE A 4 15.80 -18.37 -11.19
CA ILE A 4 14.79 -19.41 -11.36
C ILE A 4 15.30 -20.41 -12.39
N ALA A 5 15.43 -21.67 -12.00
CA ALA A 5 15.88 -22.77 -12.86
C ALA A 5 17.20 -22.47 -13.59
N GLY A 6 18.16 -21.77 -12.93
CA GLY A 6 19.47 -21.43 -13.51
C GLY A 6 19.47 -20.16 -14.38
N TYR A 7 18.34 -19.52 -14.61
CA TYR A 7 18.25 -18.23 -15.33
C TYR A 7 18.17 -17.06 -14.34
N LYS A 8 19.06 -16.09 -14.50
CA LYS A 8 19.10 -14.89 -13.65
C LYS A 8 18.11 -13.86 -14.19
N ILE A 9 17.05 -13.56 -13.42
CA ILE A 9 16.02 -12.60 -13.81
C ILE A 9 16.59 -11.18 -13.69
N PRO A 10 16.51 -10.35 -14.74
CA PRO A 10 16.87 -8.95 -14.63
C PRO A 10 16.00 -8.21 -13.63
N VAL A 11 16.61 -7.39 -12.75
CA VAL A 11 15.89 -6.62 -11.72
C VAL A 11 14.74 -5.79 -12.29
N GLY A 12 14.89 -5.25 -13.50
CA GLY A 12 13.85 -4.49 -14.17
C GLY A 12 12.55 -5.25 -14.43
N TRP A 13 12.61 -6.59 -14.57
CA TRP A 13 11.41 -7.41 -14.76
C TRP A 13 10.54 -7.45 -13.50
N LEU A 14 11.13 -7.28 -12.31
CA LEU A 14 10.38 -7.25 -11.06
C LEU A 14 9.45 -6.02 -10.97
N GLN A 15 9.79 -4.94 -11.68
CA GLN A 15 8.93 -3.75 -11.74
C GLN A 15 7.60 -4.03 -12.47
N PHE A 16 7.54 -5.04 -13.34
CA PHE A 16 6.30 -5.47 -13.99
C PHE A 16 5.37 -6.25 -13.06
N ALA A 17 5.85 -6.73 -11.91
CA ALA A 17 5.03 -7.48 -10.97
C ALA A 17 3.83 -6.65 -10.47
N ASN A 18 4.05 -5.38 -10.09
CA ASN A 18 2.97 -4.50 -9.64
C ASN A 18 1.88 -4.30 -10.71
N PRO A 19 2.16 -3.82 -11.94
CA PRO A 19 1.15 -3.70 -12.98
C PRO A 19 0.38 -5.00 -13.29
N VAL A 20 1.07 -6.13 -13.31
CA VAL A 20 0.42 -7.45 -13.53
C VAL A 20 -0.55 -7.77 -12.41
N ILE A 21 -0.15 -7.59 -11.15
CA ILE A 21 -1.00 -7.82 -9.98
C ILE A 21 -2.20 -6.85 -10.02
N VAL A 22 -1.99 -5.57 -10.36
CA VAL A 22 -3.08 -4.59 -10.51
C VAL A 22 -4.12 -5.09 -11.51
N VAL A 23 -3.70 -5.48 -12.72
CA VAL A 23 -4.62 -5.96 -13.78
C VAL A 23 -5.40 -7.19 -13.34
N LEU A 24 -4.76 -8.13 -12.65
CA LEU A 24 -5.40 -9.36 -12.19
C LEU A 24 -6.36 -9.12 -11.02
N PHE A 25 -6.00 -8.27 -10.07
CA PHE A 25 -6.76 -8.10 -8.83
C PHE A 25 -7.75 -6.93 -8.85
N ALA A 26 -7.58 -5.93 -9.73
CA ALA A 26 -8.52 -4.80 -9.81
C ALA A 26 -9.98 -5.24 -10.01
N PRO A 27 -10.32 -6.17 -10.94
CA PRO A 27 -11.69 -6.64 -11.09
C PRO A 27 -12.20 -7.39 -9.86
N ILE A 28 -11.33 -8.10 -9.13
CA ILE A 28 -11.67 -8.82 -7.91
C ILE A 28 -12.06 -7.82 -6.82
N PHE A 29 -11.22 -6.80 -6.57
CA PHE A 29 -11.51 -5.75 -5.61
C PHE A 29 -12.76 -4.96 -5.96
N ALA A 30 -12.96 -4.61 -7.24
CA ALA A 30 -14.18 -3.96 -7.70
C ALA A 30 -15.42 -4.85 -7.44
N GLY A 31 -15.31 -6.15 -7.67
CA GLY A 31 -16.36 -7.12 -7.39
C GLY A 31 -16.68 -7.24 -5.90
N ILE A 32 -15.67 -7.26 -5.03
CA ILE A 32 -15.83 -7.30 -3.57
C ILE A 32 -16.61 -6.06 -3.09
N TRP A 33 -16.18 -4.87 -3.48
CA TRP A 33 -16.87 -3.62 -3.08
C TRP A 33 -18.29 -3.55 -3.63
N ALA A 34 -18.53 -3.97 -4.87
CA ALA A 34 -19.85 -4.02 -5.45
C ALA A 34 -20.78 -5.01 -4.72
N GLN A 35 -20.28 -6.18 -4.33
CA GLN A 35 -21.06 -7.16 -3.57
C GLN A 35 -21.39 -6.68 -2.16
N LEU A 36 -20.42 -6.05 -1.46
CA LEU A 36 -20.65 -5.46 -0.14
C LEU A 36 -21.70 -4.36 -0.20
N ALA A 37 -21.65 -3.50 -1.22
CA ALA A 37 -22.64 -2.46 -1.43
C ALA A 37 -24.04 -3.02 -1.68
N ARG A 38 -24.17 -4.09 -2.48
CA ARG A 38 -25.47 -4.77 -2.73
C ARG A 38 -26.09 -5.38 -1.48
N LYS A 39 -25.24 -5.82 -0.53
CA LYS A 39 -25.68 -6.42 0.74
C LYS A 39 -25.90 -5.37 1.86
N ASN A 40 -25.81 -4.09 1.56
CA ASN A 40 -25.81 -3.00 2.55
C ASN A 40 -24.72 -3.14 3.65
N LEU A 41 -23.62 -3.81 3.32
CA LEU A 41 -22.46 -4.02 4.18
C LEU A 41 -21.27 -3.17 3.71
N ASP A 42 -21.49 -2.15 2.88
CA ASP A 42 -20.42 -1.32 2.34
C ASP A 42 -19.74 -0.53 3.46
N PRO A 43 -18.43 -0.75 3.72
CA PRO A 43 -17.71 -0.03 4.76
C PRO A 43 -17.67 1.47 4.46
N SER A 44 -17.65 2.28 5.50
CA SER A 44 -17.44 3.72 5.36
C SER A 44 -16.09 4.03 4.69
N LEU A 45 -15.99 5.20 4.06
CA LEU A 45 -14.76 5.62 3.37
C LEU A 45 -13.51 5.51 4.25
N PRO A 46 -13.49 5.99 5.52
CA PRO A 46 -12.33 5.82 6.40
C PRO A 46 -11.96 4.36 6.67
N ILE A 47 -12.93 3.46 6.77
CA ILE A 47 -12.66 2.02 6.98
C ILE A 47 -11.99 1.40 5.76
N LYS A 48 -12.42 1.74 4.55
CA LYS A 48 -11.77 1.28 3.32
C LYS A 48 -10.33 1.74 3.24
N PHE A 49 -10.06 2.99 3.61
CA PHE A 49 -8.70 3.52 3.70
C PHE A 49 -7.87 2.79 4.76
N ALA A 50 -8.44 2.52 5.94
CA ALA A 50 -7.76 1.76 6.99
C ALA A 50 -7.38 0.35 6.52
N ILE A 51 -8.26 -0.35 5.79
CA ILE A 51 -7.95 -1.66 5.19
C ILE A 51 -6.76 -1.56 4.23
N GLY A 52 -6.71 -0.54 3.38
CA GLY A 52 -5.59 -0.32 2.48
C GLY A 52 -4.26 -0.10 3.22
N LEU A 53 -4.28 0.71 4.29
CA LEU A 53 -3.10 0.96 5.12
C LEU A 53 -2.64 -0.30 5.88
N LEU A 54 -3.57 -1.17 6.29
CA LEU A 54 -3.23 -2.45 6.91
C LEU A 54 -2.52 -3.39 5.92
N PHE A 55 -2.93 -3.43 4.65
CA PHE A 55 -2.20 -4.17 3.62
C PHE A 55 -0.80 -3.59 3.38
N MET A 56 -0.65 -2.25 3.41
CA MET A 56 0.67 -1.61 3.33
C MET A 56 1.55 -2.00 4.53
N ALA A 57 1.02 -1.95 5.75
CA ALA A 57 1.75 -2.39 6.95
C ALA A 57 2.18 -3.87 6.84
N LEU A 58 1.28 -4.74 6.35
CA LEU A 58 1.57 -6.15 6.15
C LEU A 58 2.68 -6.38 5.13
N SER A 59 2.74 -5.57 4.05
CA SER A 59 3.82 -5.67 3.07
C SER A 59 5.20 -5.39 3.67
N PHE A 60 5.29 -4.37 4.53
CA PHE A 60 6.55 -4.08 5.25
C PHE A 60 6.90 -5.14 6.29
N LEU A 61 5.90 -5.74 6.95
CA LEU A 61 6.14 -6.87 7.85
C LEU A 61 6.78 -8.06 7.11
N VAL A 62 6.25 -8.40 5.93
CA VAL A 62 6.82 -9.44 5.06
C VAL A 62 8.27 -9.11 4.72
N MET A 63 8.56 -7.83 4.44
CA MET A 63 9.91 -7.40 4.10
C MET A 63 10.88 -7.47 5.27
N ILE A 64 10.43 -7.14 6.50
CA ILE A 64 11.24 -7.31 7.73
C ILE A 64 11.62 -8.79 7.92
N VAL A 65 10.66 -9.70 7.76
CA VAL A 65 10.94 -11.13 7.86
C VAL A 65 11.96 -11.57 6.81
N ALA A 66 11.83 -11.09 5.57
CA ALA A 66 12.76 -11.38 4.50
C ALA A 66 14.17 -10.84 4.79
N VAL A 67 14.31 -9.63 5.32
CA VAL A 67 15.59 -9.01 5.70
C VAL A 67 16.25 -9.80 6.84
N ASN A 68 15.51 -10.18 7.88
CA ASN A 68 16.04 -10.95 8.99
C ASN A 68 16.57 -12.32 8.53
N ILE A 69 15.84 -13.01 7.65
CA ILE A 69 16.32 -14.26 7.04
C ILE A 69 17.60 -14.01 6.20
N ALA A 70 17.66 -12.87 5.48
CA ALA A 70 18.83 -12.54 4.67
C ALA A 70 20.06 -12.27 5.52
N ILE A 71 19.92 -11.72 6.72
CA ILE A 71 21.02 -11.48 7.67
C ILE A 71 21.53 -12.80 8.24
N GLU A 72 20.64 -13.76 8.56
CA GLU A 72 21.01 -15.00 9.24
C GLU A 72 21.51 -16.11 8.29
N ALA A 73 20.89 -16.28 7.11
CA ALA A 73 20.99 -17.52 6.33
C ALA A 73 21.41 -17.38 4.87
N SER A 74 21.76 -16.15 4.36
CA SER A 74 22.15 -15.95 2.95
C SER A 74 21.02 -16.07 1.90
N PRO A 75 21.23 -15.80 0.59
CA PRO A 75 20.28 -15.01 -0.22
C PRO A 75 18.85 -15.54 -0.18
N VAL A 76 17.95 -14.63 0.17
CA VAL A 76 16.49 -14.87 0.25
C VAL A 76 15.91 -15.03 -1.14
N GLY A 77 14.98 -15.94 -1.31
CA GLY A 77 14.31 -16.19 -2.58
C GLY A 77 13.39 -15.02 -2.99
N MET A 78 13.16 -14.90 -4.30
CA MET A 78 12.34 -13.86 -4.92
C MET A 78 10.87 -13.86 -4.45
N GLN A 79 10.38 -14.99 -3.90
CA GLN A 79 9.01 -15.13 -3.42
C GLN A 79 8.63 -14.08 -2.35
N TRP A 80 9.56 -13.68 -1.49
CA TRP A 80 9.33 -12.66 -0.48
C TRP A 80 9.04 -11.29 -1.10
N LEU A 81 9.79 -10.94 -2.15
CA LEU A 81 9.58 -9.70 -2.87
C LEU A 81 8.23 -9.70 -3.61
N LEU A 82 7.87 -10.81 -4.26
CA LEU A 82 6.58 -10.95 -4.93
C LEU A 82 5.42 -10.86 -3.92
N LEU A 83 5.58 -11.46 -2.74
CA LEU A 83 4.57 -11.37 -1.67
C LEU A 83 4.44 -9.93 -1.14
N THR A 84 5.55 -9.21 -1.01
CA THR A 84 5.53 -7.78 -0.67
C THR A 84 4.78 -6.96 -1.71
N TYR A 85 5.08 -7.14 -3.00
CA TYR A 85 4.35 -6.47 -4.08
C TYR A 85 2.87 -6.82 -4.10
N LEU A 86 2.50 -8.06 -3.78
CA LEU A 86 1.11 -8.47 -3.70
C LEU A 86 0.35 -7.65 -2.65
N PHE A 87 0.85 -7.56 -1.43
CA PHE A 87 0.21 -6.80 -0.36
C PHE A 87 0.24 -5.29 -0.62
N GLN A 88 1.32 -4.74 -1.16
CA GLN A 88 1.38 -3.33 -1.59
C GLN A 88 0.30 -3.03 -2.62
N THR A 89 0.19 -3.85 -3.65
CA THR A 89 -0.82 -3.67 -4.70
C THR A 89 -2.24 -3.78 -4.15
N TRP A 90 -2.49 -4.70 -3.23
CA TRP A 90 -3.81 -4.79 -2.57
C TRP A 90 -4.12 -3.55 -1.75
N GLY A 91 -3.13 -3.00 -1.04
CA GLY A 91 -3.26 -1.71 -0.35
C GLY A 91 -3.57 -0.57 -1.33
N GLU A 92 -2.85 -0.49 -2.43
CA GLU A 92 -3.05 0.50 -3.48
C GLU A 92 -4.46 0.40 -4.11
N LEU A 93 -4.92 -0.81 -4.44
CA LEU A 93 -6.27 -1.05 -4.98
C LEU A 93 -7.39 -0.70 -3.99
N ALA A 94 -7.12 -0.82 -2.70
CA ALA A 94 -8.06 -0.39 -1.66
C ALA A 94 -8.05 1.12 -1.43
N LEU A 95 -6.95 1.84 -1.71
CA LEU A 95 -6.79 3.27 -1.44
C LEU A 95 -7.11 4.14 -2.65
N SER A 96 -6.43 3.91 -3.78
CA SER A 96 -6.39 4.86 -4.90
C SER A 96 -7.73 5.01 -5.62
N PRO A 97 -8.45 3.95 -6.04
CA PRO A 97 -9.74 4.11 -6.70
C PRO A 97 -10.78 4.75 -5.77
N ILE A 98 -10.73 4.42 -4.48
CA ILE A 98 -11.67 4.91 -3.48
C ILE A 98 -11.40 6.39 -3.18
N GLY A 99 -10.14 6.79 -3.03
CA GLY A 99 -9.76 8.18 -2.83
C GLY A 99 -10.15 9.08 -3.99
N LEU A 100 -9.83 8.68 -5.21
CA LEU A 100 -10.20 9.42 -6.42
C LEU A 100 -11.73 9.52 -6.59
N SER A 101 -12.46 8.44 -6.31
CA SER A 101 -13.93 8.44 -6.37
C SER A 101 -14.55 9.34 -5.30
N ALA A 102 -13.94 9.43 -4.11
CA ALA A 102 -14.38 10.31 -3.04
C ALA A 102 -14.28 11.79 -3.43
N PHE A 103 -13.19 12.20 -4.08
CA PHE A 103 -13.08 13.56 -4.61
C PHE A 103 -14.17 13.87 -5.64
N SER A 104 -14.46 12.93 -6.55
CA SER A 104 -15.52 13.09 -7.54
C SER A 104 -16.91 13.20 -6.92
N ARG A 105 -17.14 12.50 -5.79
CA ARG A 105 -18.45 12.44 -5.14
C ARG A 105 -18.71 13.60 -4.16
N TYR A 106 -17.69 13.99 -3.39
CA TYR A 106 -17.83 14.96 -2.30
C TYR A 106 -17.19 16.32 -2.62
N GLY A 107 -16.33 16.39 -3.63
CA GLY A 107 -15.66 17.63 -4.01
C GLY A 107 -16.55 18.59 -4.77
N PRO A 108 -16.33 19.92 -4.59
CA PRO A 108 -17.00 20.92 -5.40
C PRO A 108 -16.60 20.77 -6.86
N LYS A 109 -17.57 20.67 -7.77
CA LYS A 109 -17.34 20.46 -9.22
C LYS A 109 -16.38 21.47 -9.83
N ARG A 110 -16.42 22.73 -9.34
CA ARG A 110 -15.56 23.84 -9.81
C ARG A 110 -14.06 23.57 -9.56
N TYR A 111 -13.70 22.85 -8.50
CA TYR A 111 -12.31 22.62 -8.07
C TYR A 111 -11.84 21.19 -8.28
N MET A 112 -12.59 20.38 -9.03
CA MET A 112 -12.28 18.96 -9.24
C MET A 112 -10.86 18.72 -9.75
N GLY A 113 -10.42 19.49 -10.76
CA GLY A 113 -9.08 19.39 -11.30
C GLY A 113 -7.97 19.72 -10.26
N GLN A 114 -8.22 20.70 -9.39
CA GLN A 114 -7.28 21.04 -8.32
C GLN A 114 -7.20 19.94 -7.26
N MET A 115 -8.33 19.31 -6.92
CA MET A 115 -8.34 18.19 -5.96
C MET A 115 -7.57 16.97 -6.48
N PHE A 116 -7.73 16.63 -7.77
CA PHE A 116 -6.90 15.61 -8.40
C PHE A 116 -5.43 16.01 -8.47
N GLY A 117 -5.15 17.28 -8.78
CA GLY A 117 -3.79 17.81 -8.75
C GLY A 117 -3.14 17.69 -7.37
N LEU A 118 -3.86 17.97 -6.29
CA LEU A 118 -3.39 17.78 -4.91
C LEU A 118 -3.15 16.32 -4.57
N TRP A 119 -3.98 15.40 -5.06
CA TRP A 119 -3.75 13.96 -4.88
C TRP A 119 -2.44 13.51 -5.50
N PHE A 120 -2.19 13.88 -6.76
CA PHE A 120 -0.95 13.52 -7.45
C PHE A 120 0.26 14.25 -6.86
N LEU A 121 0.11 15.50 -6.39
CA LEU A 121 1.17 16.22 -5.70
C LEU A 121 1.55 15.52 -4.39
N ALA A 122 0.57 15.09 -3.60
CA ALA A 122 0.82 14.32 -2.38
C ALA A 122 1.57 13.01 -2.68
N SER A 123 1.18 12.31 -3.75
CA SER A 123 1.88 11.10 -4.22
C SER A 123 3.31 11.38 -4.66
N ALA A 124 3.54 12.48 -5.37
CA ALA A 124 4.88 12.90 -5.81
C ALA A 124 5.79 13.25 -4.61
N ILE A 125 5.28 14.03 -3.63
CA ILE A 125 6.00 14.34 -2.39
C ILE A 125 6.32 13.06 -1.62
N GLY A 126 5.36 12.17 -1.48
CA GLY A 126 5.55 10.85 -0.86
C GLY A 126 6.65 10.04 -1.55
N GLY A 127 6.70 10.04 -2.88
CA GLY A 127 7.74 9.39 -3.67
C GLY A 127 9.13 9.95 -3.42
N VAL A 128 9.26 11.28 -3.33
CA VAL A 128 10.54 11.95 -3.00
C VAL A 128 11.00 11.57 -1.59
N LEU A 129 10.11 11.65 -0.61
CA LEU A 129 10.43 11.28 0.77
C LEU A 129 10.82 9.80 0.89
N ALA A 130 10.10 8.92 0.20
CA ALA A 130 10.43 7.49 0.16
C ALA A 130 11.80 7.24 -0.48
N GLY A 131 12.14 7.97 -1.53
CA GLY A 131 13.46 7.89 -2.18
C GLY A 131 14.59 8.34 -1.26
N LEU A 132 14.40 9.42 -0.50
CA LEU A 132 15.39 9.91 0.46
C LEU A 132 15.59 8.92 1.62
N LEU A 133 14.51 8.49 2.27
CA LEU A 133 14.57 7.53 3.38
C LEU A 133 15.11 6.18 2.93
N GLY A 134 14.72 5.70 1.75
CA GLY A 134 15.23 4.45 1.19
C GLY A 134 16.70 4.53 0.81
N GLY A 135 17.17 5.66 0.30
CA GLY A 135 18.58 5.90 -0.01
C GLY A 135 19.45 5.83 1.23
N GLU A 136 19.10 6.57 2.28
CA GLU A 136 19.84 6.55 3.57
C GLU A 136 19.85 5.15 4.20
N ALA A 137 18.75 4.42 4.13
CA ALA A 137 18.66 3.07 4.65
C ALA A 137 19.57 2.09 3.89
N LEU A 138 19.68 2.23 2.57
CA LEU A 138 20.52 1.37 1.73
C LEU A 138 22.01 1.62 1.96
N ASP A 139 22.41 2.87 2.20
CA ASP A 139 23.81 3.23 2.48
C ASP A 139 24.32 2.64 3.80
N GLY A 140 23.44 2.39 4.76
CA GLY A 140 23.75 1.79 6.06
C GLY A 140 23.79 0.26 6.07
N GLY A 141 23.43 -0.42 4.98
CA GLY A 141 23.38 -1.87 4.89
C GLY A 141 22.06 -2.49 5.39
N LEU A 142 22.01 -3.84 5.39
CA LEU A 142 20.77 -4.57 5.71
C LEU A 142 20.25 -4.32 7.14
N GLU A 143 21.14 -4.06 8.10
CA GLU A 143 20.76 -3.82 9.49
C GLU A 143 20.01 -2.48 9.69
N THR A 144 20.26 -1.49 8.83
CA THR A 144 19.63 -0.18 8.89
C THR A 144 18.24 -0.15 8.20
N ILE A 145 17.93 -1.13 7.38
CA ILE A 145 16.67 -1.21 6.64
C ILE A 145 15.52 -1.62 7.56
N SER A 146 15.72 -2.57 8.48
CA SER A 146 14.66 -3.06 9.37
C SER A 146 14.02 -1.95 10.23
N PRO A 147 14.77 -1.06 10.90
CA PRO A 147 14.18 0.05 11.65
C PRO A 147 13.31 0.99 10.81
N VAL A 148 13.68 1.23 9.53
CA VAL A 148 12.87 2.05 8.62
C VAL A 148 11.55 1.37 8.31
N PHE A 149 11.56 0.06 8.07
CA PHE A 149 10.32 -0.69 7.84
C PHE A 149 9.44 -0.76 9.09
N GLU A 150 10.00 -0.92 10.28
CA GLU A 150 9.27 -0.86 11.55
C GLU A 150 8.60 0.50 11.74
N PHE A 151 9.31 1.58 11.47
CA PHE A 151 8.75 2.93 11.49
C PHE A 151 7.58 3.07 10.52
N MET A 152 7.69 2.55 9.29
CA MET A 152 6.61 2.56 8.31
C MET A 152 5.39 1.77 8.79
N ILE A 153 5.59 0.59 9.38
CA ILE A 153 4.49 -0.21 9.95
C ILE A 153 3.77 0.59 11.04
N GLN A 154 4.50 1.16 11.99
CA GLN A 154 3.92 1.95 13.07
C GLN A 154 3.12 3.13 12.53
N TYR A 155 3.66 3.85 11.55
CA TYR A 155 3.01 4.97 10.90
C TYR A 155 1.69 4.56 10.23
N TYR A 156 1.68 3.47 9.46
CA TYR A 156 0.46 2.98 8.82
C TYR A 156 -0.56 2.49 9.84
N LEU A 157 -0.15 1.80 10.90
CA LEU A 157 -1.04 1.34 11.97
C LEU A 157 -1.68 2.50 12.73
N VAL A 158 -0.91 3.51 13.10
CA VAL A 158 -1.43 4.71 13.79
C VAL A 158 -2.49 5.41 12.95
N ILE A 159 -2.22 5.62 11.65
CA ILE A 159 -3.18 6.26 10.76
C ILE A 159 -4.41 5.35 10.55
N ALA A 160 -4.24 4.05 10.40
CA ALA A 160 -5.36 3.12 10.25
C ALA A 160 -6.28 3.15 11.48
N VAL A 161 -5.72 3.14 12.68
CA VAL A 161 -6.49 3.25 13.94
C VAL A 161 -7.20 4.60 14.03
N ALA A 162 -6.54 5.71 13.68
CA ALA A 162 -7.15 7.03 13.65
C ALA A 162 -8.33 7.11 12.67
N LEU A 163 -8.21 6.49 11.49
CA LEU A 163 -9.29 6.43 10.50
C LEU A 163 -10.47 5.57 10.97
N ILE A 164 -10.19 4.46 11.63
CA ILE A 164 -11.24 3.62 12.24
C ILE A 164 -11.97 4.41 13.33
N ALA A 165 -11.25 5.08 14.23
CA ALA A 165 -11.85 5.93 15.26
C ALA A 165 -12.70 7.05 14.64
N LEU A 166 -12.20 7.73 13.62
CA LEU A 166 -12.93 8.75 12.86
C LEU A 166 -14.22 8.20 12.27
N SER A 167 -14.20 6.97 11.76
CA SER A 167 -15.40 6.31 11.21
C SER A 167 -16.51 6.15 12.26
N PHE A 168 -16.17 5.81 13.51
CA PHE A 168 -17.14 5.71 14.62
C PHE A 168 -17.71 7.08 14.97
N VAL A 169 -16.86 8.12 15.05
CA VAL A 169 -17.31 9.49 15.36
C VAL A 169 -18.30 9.99 14.30
N ILE A 170 -17.99 9.78 13.01
CA ILE A 170 -18.88 10.21 11.90
C ILE A 170 -20.20 9.45 11.93
N LYS A 171 -20.21 8.18 12.31
CA LYS A 171 -21.45 7.39 12.42
C LYS A 171 -22.32 7.91 13.58
N THR A 172 -21.74 8.13 14.74
CA THR A 172 -22.45 8.65 15.93
C THR A 172 -22.98 10.07 15.71
N ALA A 173 -22.38 10.88 14.86
CA ALA A 173 -22.85 12.24 14.56
C ALA A 173 -24.02 12.26 13.55
N LYS A 174 -24.37 11.14 12.93
CA LYS A 174 -25.48 11.01 11.97
C LYS A 174 -26.75 10.39 12.58
N ASP A 175 -26.60 9.71 13.72
CA ASP A 175 -27.66 9.16 14.56
C ASP A 175 -28.13 10.22 15.57
#